data_e368079730fb54c6129d60b2529e1b37
#
_entry.id   e368079730fb54c6129d60b2529e1b37
#
_cell.length_a   1.000
_cell.length_b   1.000
_cell.length_c   1.000
_cell.angle_alpha   90.00
_cell.angle_beta   90.00
_cell.angle_gamma   90.00
#
_symmetry.space_group_name_H-M   'P 1'
#
loop_
_entity.id
_entity.type
_entity.pdbx_description
1 polymer ?
#
loop_
_entity_poly.entity_id
_entity_poly.type
_entity_poly.pdbx_seq_one_letter_code
_entity_poly.pdbx_strand_id
1 'polypeptide(L)'
;MKNSPSPLANLIEALPTDEKAIITALLQRLCSGRETYGPWRVDDGRDYRQEALAEVLDALHYCAAELVRLSRFKNDAGPRRPRVYVCHPYSNDPENNVAQVTLICRALVANNALPLAPHLFIPQFVDEETDREKALELCCDLLGMCDEVRVYGGNITDGMRREIGHAMQRGIPVRFVDEVEA
;
A
#
# COMPACT_ATOMS: atom_id res chain seq x y z
N MET A 1 -13.74 -36.46 -23.76
CA MET A 1 -12.30 -36.29 -24.08
C MET A 1 -11.82 -35.04 -23.36
N LYS A 2 -10.95 -35.17 -22.36
CA LYS A 2 -10.30 -33.99 -21.70
C LYS A 2 -9.27 -33.46 -22.69
N ASN A 3 -9.49 -32.23 -23.22
CA ASN A 3 -8.48 -31.56 -24.02
C ASN A 3 -7.25 -31.36 -23.12
N SER A 4 -6.13 -31.97 -23.46
CA SER A 4 -4.84 -31.65 -22.84
C SER A 4 -4.54 -30.16 -23.10
N PRO A 5 -4.09 -29.39 -22.08
CA PRO A 5 -3.75 -27.99 -22.28
C PRO A 5 -2.71 -27.84 -23.38
N SER A 6 -2.78 -26.74 -24.13
CA SER A 6 -1.82 -26.50 -25.22
C SER A 6 -0.41 -26.31 -24.63
N PRO A 7 0.67 -26.60 -25.40
CA PRO A 7 2.04 -26.37 -24.96
C PRO A 7 2.29 -24.95 -24.46
N LEU A 8 1.65 -23.95 -25.07
CA LEU A 8 1.72 -22.56 -24.65
C LEU A 8 1.08 -22.33 -23.28
N ALA A 9 -0.08 -22.95 -23.01
CA ALA A 9 -0.74 -22.84 -21.72
C ALA A 9 0.14 -23.40 -20.59
N ASN A 10 0.78 -24.53 -20.81
CA ASN A 10 1.69 -25.14 -19.83
C ASN A 10 2.92 -24.25 -19.55
N LEU A 11 3.47 -23.59 -20.59
CA LEU A 11 4.58 -22.66 -20.41
C LEU A 11 4.17 -21.45 -19.57
N ILE A 12 2.99 -20.88 -19.84
CA ILE A 12 2.49 -19.73 -19.08
C ILE A 12 2.20 -20.13 -17.62
N GLU A 13 1.63 -21.32 -17.39
CA GLU A 13 1.37 -21.79 -16.04
C GLU A 13 2.63 -22.01 -15.19
N ALA A 14 3.74 -22.34 -15.82
CA ALA A 14 5.03 -22.54 -15.14
C ALA A 14 5.75 -21.26 -14.73
N LEU A 15 5.32 -20.07 -15.22
CA LEU A 15 5.96 -18.80 -14.92
C LEU A 15 5.68 -18.33 -13.49
N PRO A 16 6.59 -17.58 -12.83
CA PRO A 16 6.32 -16.82 -11.63
C PRO A 16 5.22 -15.75 -11.81
N THR A 17 4.66 -15.26 -10.71
CA THR A 17 3.50 -14.34 -10.72
C THR A 17 3.73 -13.08 -11.54
N ASP A 18 4.88 -12.44 -11.38
CA ASP A 18 5.21 -11.18 -12.08
C ASP A 18 5.42 -11.41 -13.57
N GLU A 19 6.06 -12.50 -13.96
CA GLU A 19 6.24 -12.87 -15.36
C GLU A 19 4.90 -13.21 -16.03
N LYS A 20 3.99 -13.89 -15.32
CA LYS A 20 2.62 -14.11 -15.78
C LYS A 20 1.88 -12.79 -16.04
N ALA A 21 2.01 -11.82 -15.13
CA ALA A 21 1.39 -10.51 -15.28
C ALA A 21 1.90 -9.79 -16.54
N ILE A 22 3.21 -9.81 -16.79
CA ILE A 22 3.82 -9.22 -17.98
C ILE A 22 3.29 -9.88 -19.27
N ILE A 23 3.32 -11.23 -19.34
CA ILE A 23 2.83 -11.96 -20.52
C ILE A 23 1.32 -11.71 -20.73
N THR A 24 0.54 -11.67 -19.66
CA THR A 24 -0.89 -11.37 -19.76
C THR A 24 -1.14 -9.99 -20.35
N ALA A 25 -0.42 -8.96 -19.87
CA ALA A 25 -0.53 -7.60 -20.40
C ALA A 25 -0.16 -7.52 -21.89
N LEU A 26 0.90 -8.21 -22.32
CA LEU A 26 1.31 -8.28 -23.72
C LEU A 26 0.24 -8.95 -24.59
N LEU A 27 -0.32 -10.06 -24.16
CA LEU A 27 -1.39 -10.77 -24.87
C LEU A 27 -2.67 -9.91 -24.97
N GLN A 28 -3.06 -9.24 -23.90
CA GLN A 28 -4.20 -8.32 -23.89
C GLN A 28 -3.99 -7.17 -24.90
N ARG A 29 -2.78 -6.56 -24.93
CA ARG A 29 -2.44 -5.50 -25.88
C ARG A 29 -2.49 -6.00 -27.32
N LEU A 30 -2.00 -7.22 -27.58
CA LEU A 30 -2.07 -7.85 -28.90
C LEU A 30 -3.53 -8.07 -29.34
N CYS A 31 -4.39 -8.58 -28.44
CA CYS A 31 -5.80 -8.79 -28.75
C CYS A 31 -6.52 -7.49 -29.06
N SER A 32 -6.33 -6.43 -28.24
CA SER A 32 -6.92 -5.11 -28.51
C SER A 32 -6.44 -4.48 -29.82
N GLY A 33 -5.15 -4.62 -30.13
CA GLY A 33 -4.60 -4.19 -31.42
C GLY A 33 -5.21 -4.93 -32.60
N ARG A 34 -5.45 -6.23 -32.44
CA ARG A 34 -6.09 -7.05 -33.47
C ARG A 34 -7.55 -6.62 -33.75
N GLU A 35 -8.29 -6.20 -32.74
CA GLU A 35 -9.67 -5.68 -32.92
C GLU A 35 -9.68 -4.38 -33.74
N THR A 36 -8.67 -3.54 -33.56
CA THR A 36 -8.58 -2.23 -34.23
C THR A 36 -7.96 -2.31 -35.63
N TYR A 37 -6.88 -3.09 -35.78
CA TYR A 37 -6.03 -3.10 -36.97
C TYR A 37 -6.06 -4.42 -37.76
N GLY A 38 -6.82 -5.40 -37.28
CA GLY A 38 -6.84 -6.75 -37.86
C GLY A 38 -5.67 -7.65 -37.38
N PRO A 39 -5.61 -8.88 -37.86
CA PRO A 39 -4.56 -9.82 -37.44
C PRO A 39 -3.18 -9.37 -37.88
N TRP A 40 -2.23 -9.44 -36.96
CA TRP A 40 -0.84 -9.12 -37.25
C TRP A 40 -0.24 -10.08 -38.27
N ARG A 41 0.46 -9.56 -39.28
CA ARG A 41 1.17 -10.34 -40.29
C ARG A 41 2.62 -9.90 -40.31
N VAL A 42 3.55 -10.87 -40.31
CA VAL A 42 5.00 -10.59 -40.26
C VAL A 42 5.51 -10.04 -41.60
N ASP A 43 4.86 -10.45 -42.73
CA ASP A 43 5.23 -10.07 -44.08
C ASP A 43 4.13 -9.16 -44.70
N ASP A 44 3.98 -7.93 -44.16
CA ASP A 44 3.00 -6.96 -44.64
C ASP A 44 3.62 -5.76 -45.37
N GLY A 45 4.91 -5.79 -45.65
CA GLY A 45 5.65 -4.77 -46.35
C GLY A 45 6.08 -3.55 -45.54
N ARG A 46 5.82 -3.52 -44.23
CA ARG A 46 6.26 -2.44 -43.34
C ARG A 46 7.75 -2.54 -42.99
N ASP A 47 8.38 -1.38 -42.78
CA ASP A 47 9.72 -1.33 -42.18
C ASP A 47 9.62 -1.42 -40.64
N TYR A 48 9.56 -2.66 -40.15
CA TYR A 48 9.46 -2.90 -38.70
C TYR A 48 10.63 -2.34 -37.89
N ARG A 49 11.80 -2.09 -38.49
CA ARG A 49 12.94 -1.49 -37.77
C ARG A 49 12.66 -0.02 -37.47
N GLN A 50 12.15 0.70 -38.46
CA GLN A 50 11.82 2.11 -38.31
C GLN A 50 10.61 2.28 -37.40
N GLU A 51 9.57 1.47 -37.57
CA GLU A 51 8.39 1.49 -36.68
C GLU A 51 8.76 1.14 -35.24
N ALA A 52 9.56 0.07 -35.02
CA ALA A 52 10.01 -0.30 -33.69
C ALA A 52 10.83 0.81 -33.01
N LEU A 53 11.67 1.54 -33.76
CA LEU A 53 12.42 2.66 -33.21
C LEU A 53 11.48 3.79 -32.77
N ALA A 54 10.47 4.13 -33.59
CA ALA A 54 9.49 5.16 -33.27
C ALA A 54 8.70 4.78 -32.01
N GLU A 55 8.17 3.56 -31.94
CA GLU A 55 7.43 3.04 -30.79
C GLU A 55 8.25 3.04 -29.49
N VAL A 56 9.53 2.65 -29.57
CA VAL A 56 10.43 2.69 -28.39
C VAL A 56 10.66 4.13 -27.92
N LEU A 57 10.87 5.08 -28.86
CA LEU A 57 11.04 6.49 -28.49
C LEU A 57 9.77 7.05 -27.85
N ASP A 58 8.60 6.73 -28.38
CA ASP A 58 7.32 7.14 -27.79
C ASP A 58 7.13 6.52 -26.41
N ALA A 59 7.43 5.23 -26.24
CA ALA A 59 7.38 4.57 -24.92
C ALA A 59 8.31 5.24 -23.93
N LEU A 60 9.52 5.62 -24.30
CA LEU A 60 10.43 6.37 -23.43
C LEU A 60 9.89 7.74 -23.05
N HIS A 61 9.23 8.46 -23.97
CA HIS A 61 8.57 9.73 -23.65
C HIS A 61 7.46 9.56 -22.62
N TYR A 62 6.58 8.56 -22.79
CA TYR A 62 5.51 8.29 -21.83
C TYR A 62 6.08 7.89 -20.47
N CYS A 63 7.08 7.03 -20.42
CA CYS A 63 7.74 6.67 -19.17
C CYS A 63 8.39 7.89 -18.48
N ALA A 64 9.11 8.73 -19.24
CA ALA A 64 9.72 9.94 -18.71
C ALA A 64 8.68 10.92 -18.19
N ALA A 65 7.59 11.13 -18.93
CA ALA A 65 6.50 12.01 -18.52
C ALA A 65 5.85 11.54 -17.20
N GLU A 66 5.63 10.23 -17.06
CA GLU A 66 5.06 9.65 -15.83
C GLU A 66 6.03 9.77 -14.64
N LEU A 67 7.33 9.52 -14.86
CA LEU A 67 8.35 9.69 -13.81
C LEU A 67 8.44 11.15 -13.37
N VAL A 68 8.37 12.11 -14.29
CA VAL A 68 8.31 13.55 -13.97
C VAL A 68 7.03 13.88 -13.19
N ARG A 69 5.89 13.33 -13.60
CA ARG A 69 4.63 13.50 -12.88
C ARG A 69 4.74 12.99 -11.44
N LEU A 70 5.24 11.78 -11.24
CA LEU A 70 5.45 11.18 -9.91
C LEU A 70 6.45 11.99 -9.06
N SER A 71 7.50 12.54 -9.66
CA SER A 71 8.47 13.37 -8.95
C SER A 71 7.87 14.70 -8.48
N ARG A 72 6.94 15.29 -9.26
CA ARG A 72 6.22 16.51 -8.86
C ARG A 72 5.32 16.23 -7.65
N PHE A 73 4.56 15.14 -7.64
CA PHE A 73 3.77 14.75 -6.47
C PHE A 73 4.62 14.58 -5.21
N LYS A 74 5.87 14.12 -5.34
CA LYS A 74 6.81 14.03 -4.22
C LYS A 74 7.31 15.39 -3.75
N ASN A 75 7.47 16.36 -4.66
CA ASN A 75 8.05 17.67 -4.38
C ASN A 75 6.99 18.72 -3.99
N ASP A 76 5.75 18.60 -4.50
CA ASP A 76 4.62 19.48 -4.13
C ASP A 76 4.08 19.20 -2.72
N ALA A 77 4.29 17.99 -2.20
CA ALA A 77 4.22 17.77 -0.77
C ALA A 77 5.47 18.41 -0.15
N GLY A 78 5.39 19.67 0.26
CA GLY A 78 6.39 20.30 1.13
C GLY A 78 6.82 19.36 2.26
N PRO A 79 7.73 19.68 3.17
CA PRO A 79 8.18 18.77 4.22
C PRO A 79 6.96 18.20 4.95
N ARG A 80 6.51 17.03 4.49
CA ARG A 80 5.32 16.36 5.01
C ARG A 80 5.60 15.98 6.46
N ARG A 81 4.69 16.37 7.34
CA ARG A 81 4.74 15.90 8.72
C ARG A 81 4.73 14.38 8.73
N PRO A 82 5.62 13.73 9.50
CA PRO A 82 5.57 12.27 9.65
C PRO A 82 4.22 11.85 10.23
N ARG A 83 3.60 10.87 9.61
CA ARG A 83 2.36 10.25 10.11
C ARG A 83 2.75 9.19 11.12
N VAL A 84 2.37 9.41 12.37
CA VAL A 84 2.73 8.56 13.50
C VAL A 84 1.48 7.81 13.94
N TYR A 85 1.50 6.49 13.81
CA TYR A 85 0.47 5.64 14.40
C TYR A 85 0.69 5.55 15.91
N VAL A 86 -0.35 5.87 16.68
CA VAL A 86 -0.33 5.78 18.14
C VAL A 86 -0.88 4.41 18.56
N CYS A 87 0.01 3.50 18.93
CA CYS A 87 -0.34 2.18 19.46
C CYS A 87 -0.38 2.27 20.98
N HIS A 88 -1.56 2.08 21.60
CA HIS A 88 -1.81 2.23 23.03
C HIS A 88 -2.86 1.23 23.50
N PRO A 89 -2.90 0.77 24.77
CA PRO A 89 -4.02 0.01 25.30
C PRO A 89 -5.35 0.76 25.18
N TYR A 90 -6.45 0.03 24.95
CA TYR A 90 -7.78 0.62 24.88
C TYR A 90 -8.79 -0.02 25.82
N SER A 91 -9.01 -1.33 25.69
CA SER A 91 -10.18 -2.04 26.27
C SER A 91 -10.24 -2.16 27.78
N ASN A 92 -9.08 -2.03 28.50
CA ASN A 92 -9.06 -2.22 29.97
C ASN A 92 -9.65 -1.03 30.74
N ASP A 93 -9.48 0.19 30.20
CA ASP A 93 -9.94 1.45 30.81
C ASP A 93 -10.11 2.49 29.68
N PRO A 94 -11.21 2.43 28.90
CA PRO A 94 -11.37 3.23 27.70
C PRO A 94 -11.31 4.74 27.96
N GLU A 95 -11.92 5.24 29.04
CA GLU A 95 -11.97 6.67 29.34
C GLU A 95 -10.57 7.22 29.64
N ASN A 96 -9.83 6.56 30.51
CA ASN A 96 -8.47 6.98 30.85
C ASN A 96 -7.52 6.80 29.67
N ASN A 97 -7.65 5.71 28.93
CA ASN A 97 -6.82 5.46 27.74
C ASN A 97 -7.04 6.50 26.65
N VAL A 98 -8.29 6.93 26.40
CA VAL A 98 -8.61 8.04 25.48
C VAL A 98 -7.98 9.35 25.96
N ALA A 99 -8.00 9.63 27.25
CA ALA A 99 -7.37 10.83 27.81
C ALA A 99 -5.84 10.80 27.58
N GLN A 100 -5.19 9.66 27.86
CA GLN A 100 -3.75 9.48 27.64
C GLN A 100 -3.40 9.62 26.15
N VAL A 101 -4.11 8.93 25.25
CA VAL A 101 -3.91 9.02 23.80
C VAL A 101 -4.09 10.47 23.33
N THR A 102 -5.01 11.22 23.89
CA THR A 102 -5.20 12.63 23.55
C THR A 102 -4.00 13.49 23.93
N LEU A 103 -3.38 13.25 25.09
CA LEU A 103 -2.15 13.93 25.51
C LEU A 103 -0.97 13.57 24.60
N ILE A 104 -0.80 12.28 24.28
CA ILE A 104 0.19 11.80 23.32
C ILE A 104 0.04 12.50 21.97
N CYS A 105 -1.19 12.58 21.46
CA CYS A 105 -1.45 13.25 20.19
C CYS A 105 -1.09 14.75 20.22
N ARG A 106 -1.37 15.45 21.35
CA ARG A 106 -0.97 16.86 21.53
C ARG A 106 0.56 17.01 21.51
N ALA A 107 1.30 16.14 22.20
CA ALA A 107 2.76 16.16 22.18
C ALA A 107 3.32 15.88 20.79
N LEU A 108 2.77 14.92 20.04
CA LEU A 108 3.15 14.65 18.67
C LEU A 108 2.92 15.84 17.73
N VAL A 109 1.79 16.53 17.87
CA VAL A 109 1.48 17.74 17.09
C VAL A 109 2.46 18.87 17.43
N ALA A 110 2.79 19.06 18.71
CA ALA A 110 3.80 20.06 19.13
C ALA A 110 5.18 19.76 18.51
N ASN A 111 5.51 18.48 18.30
CA ASN A 111 6.74 18.01 17.64
C ASN A 111 6.60 17.88 16.10
N ASN A 112 5.67 18.60 15.50
CA ASN A 112 5.44 18.68 14.05
C ASN A 112 5.11 17.32 13.39
N ALA A 113 4.57 16.35 14.14
CA ALA A 113 4.06 15.08 13.60
C ALA A 113 2.53 15.12 13.40
N LEU A 114 2.00 14.24 12.54
CA LEU A 114 0.59 14.00 12.36
C LEU A 114 0.21 12.70 13.10
N PRO A 115 -0.42 12.77 14.28
CA PRO A 115 -0.83 11.57 15.00
C PRO A 115 -2.03 10.91 14.34
N LEU A 116 -2.01 9.60 14.24
CA LEU A 116 -3.09 8.75 13.78
C LEU A 116 -3.41 7.77 14.92
N ALA A 117 -4.44 8.09 15.69
CA ALA A 117 -4.84 7.37 16.90
C ALA A 117 -6.25 6.78 16.72
N PRO A 118 -6.38 5.49 16.33
CA PRO A 118 -7.67 4.87 16.07
C PRO A 118 -8.62 4.91 17.27
N HIS A 119 -8.09 4.87 18.49
CA HIS A 119 -8.83 4.95 19.75
C HIS A 119 -9.77 6.17 19.86
N LEU A 120 -9.45 7.26 19.15
CA LEU A 120 -10.20 8.52 19.24
C LEU A 120 -11.40 8.58 18.30
N PHE A 121 -11.49 7.68 17.30
CA PHE A 121 -12.57 7.77 16.32
C PHE A 121 -13.18 6.43 15.90
N ILE A 122 -12.43 5.31 15.83
CA ILE A 122 -13.01 4.01 15.44
C ILE A 122 -14.17 3.59 16.36
N PRO A 123 -14.08 3.74 17.70
CA PRO A 123 -15.18 3.35 18.59
C PRO A 123 -16.49 4.15 18.41
N GLN A 124 -16.44 5.25 17.65
CA GLN A 124 -17.64 6.04 17.36
C GLN A 124 -18.53 5.40 16.28
N PHE A 125 -18.00 4.44 15.50
CA PHE A 125 -18.73 3.78 14.41
C PHE A 125 -18.52 2.28 14.33
N VAL A 126 -17.69 1.70 15.19
CA VAL A 126 -17.49 0.24 15.34
C VAL A 126 -17.57 -0.09 16.82
N ASP A 127 -18.49 -0.99 17.17
CA ASP A 127 -18.61 -1.50 18.54
C ASP A 127 -17.54 -2.60 18.75
N GLU A 128 -16.60 -2.34 19.66
CA GLU A 128 -15.52 -3.29 19.95
C GLU A 128 -15.98 -4.56 20.68
N GLU A 129 -17.16 -4.56 21.32
CA GLU A 129 -17.67 -5.77 21.98
C GLU A 129 -18.23 -6.77 20.94
N THR A 130 -18.87 -6.27 19.90
CA THR A 130 -19.53 -7.10 18.89
C THR A 130 -18.70 -7.29 17.61
N ASP A 131 -17.89 -6.30 17.23
CA ASP A 131 -17.18 -6.23 15.95
C ASP A 131 -15.65 -6.04 16.10
N ARG A 132 -15.05 -6.61 17.16
CA ARG A 132 -13.63 -6.45 17.49
C ARG A 132 -12.68 -6.78 16.34
N GLU A 133 -12.97 -7.83 15.58
CA GLU A 133 -12.11 -8.23 14.45
C GLU A 133 -12.09 -7.13 13.38
N LYS A 134 -13.23 -6.57 13.06
CA LYS A 134 -13.37 -5.47 12.11
C LYS A 134 -12.66 -4.19 12.60
N ALA A 135 -12.76 -3.89 13.90
CA ALA A 135 -12.03 -2.76 14.49
C ALA A 135 -10.51 -2.93 14.30
N LEU A 136 -9.98 -4.13 14.56
CA LEU A 136 -8.56 -4.45 14.39
C LEU A 136 -8.12 -4.41 12.91
N GLU A 137 -8.95 -4.84 11.97
CA GLU A 137 -8.67 -4.71 10.53
C GLU A 137 -8.54 -3.24 10.13
N LEU A 138 -9.47 -2.37 10.55
CA LEU A 138 -9.41 -0.94 10.30
C LEU A 138 -8.17 -0.28 10.93
N CYS A 139 -7.77 -0.72 12.13
CA CYS A 139 -6.53 -0.28 12.77
C CYS A 139 -5.30 -0.64 11.92
N CYS A 140 -5.25 -1.86 11.39
CA CYS A 140 -4.16 -2.32 10.52
C CYS A 140 -4.13 -1.56 9.18
N ASP A 141 -5.28 -1.25 8.59
CA ASP A 141 -5.37 -0.45 7.37
C ASP A 141 -4.88 0.97 7.60
N LEU A 142 -5.30 1.60 8.69
CA LEU A 142 -4.84 2.93 9.09
C LEU A 142 -3.32 2.94 9.33
N LEU A 143 -2.81 1.94 10.05
CA LEU A 143 -1.38 1.76 10.32
C LEU A 143 -0.59 1.67 9.02
N GLY A 144 -1.09 0.98 8.02
CA GLY A 144 -0.48 0.85 6.69
C GLY A 144 -0.27 2.18 5.95
N MET A 145 -0.95 3.26 6.38
CA MET A 145 -0.78 4.61 5.83
C MET A 145 0.24 5.45 6.60
N CYS A 146 0.80 4.92 7.71
CA CYS A 146 1.70 5.65 8.60
C CYS A 146 3.17 5.49 8.21
N ASP A 147 3.98 6.44 8.62
CA ASP A 147 5.43 6.44 8.37
C ASP A 147 6.20 5.75 9.50
N GLU A 148 5.64 5.71 10.72
CA GLU A 148 6.14 4.99 11.87
C GLU A 148 5.02 4.63 12.84
N VAL A 149 5.27 3.64 13.69
CA VAL A 149 4.41 3.26 14.84
C VAL A 149 5.14 3.62 16.12
N ARG A 150 4.47 4.34 17.00
CA ARG A 150 4.93 4.56 18.38
C ARG A 150 4.05 3.81 19.34
N VAL A 151 4.69 2.96 20.13
CA VAL A 151 4.05 2.10 21.13
C VAL A 151 4.19 2.74 22.50
N TYR A 152 3.07 3.02 23.14
CA TYR A 152 2.99 3.64 24.45
C TYR A 152 2.34 2.71 25.47
N GLY A 153 2.67 2.89 26.75
CA GLY A 153 2.14 2.11 27.85
C GLY A 153 2.95 0.83 28.13
N GLY A 154 3.06 0.49 29.42
CA GLY A 154 3.91 -0.60 29.89
C GLY A 154 3.40 -2.01 29.58
N ASN A 155 2.11 -2.19 29.30
CA ASN A 155 1.48 -3.48 29.05
C ASN A 155 1.06 -3.62 27.59
N ILE A 156 1.69 -4.54 26.87
CA ILE A 156 1.33 -4.82 25.47
C ILE A 156 0.12 -5.78 25.43
N THR A 157 -1.03 -5.26 24.97
CA THR A 157 -2.25 -6.06 24.80
C THR A 157 -2.19 -6.94 23.54
N ASP A 158 -3.14 -7.86 23.38
CA ASP A 158 -3.20 -8.71 22.18
C ASP A 158 -3.49 -7.91 20.91
N GLY A 159 -4.33 -6.85 20.98
CA GLY A 159 -4.54 -5.93 19.88
C GLY A 159 -3.25 -5.22 19.46
N MET A 160 -2.51 -4.67 20.43
CA MET A 160 -1.21 -4.04 20.17
C MET A 160 -0.19 -5.02 19.59
N ARG A 161 -0.16 -6.28 20.02
CA ARG A 161 0.74 -7.30 19.42
C ARG A 161 0.42 -7.51 17.93
N ARG A 162 -0.86 -7.52 17.57
CA ARG A 162 -1.31 -7.66 16.18
C ARG A 162 -0.89 -6.46 15.35
N GLU A 163 -1.10 -5.25 15.85
CA GLU A 163 -0.68 -4.00 15.20
C GLU A 163 0.84 -3.93 15.00
N ILE A 164 1.62 -4.23 16.05
CA ILE A 164 3.09 -4.29 16.00
C ILE A 164 3.56 -5.34 14.99
N GLY A 165 2.97 -6.54 15.02
CA GLY A 165 3.28 -7.60 14.06
C GLY A 165 2.99 -7.18 12.61
N HIS A 166 1.86 -6.50 12.38
CA HIS A 166 1.49 -5.98 11.06
C HIS A 166 2.48 -4.90 10.57
N ALA A 167 2.89 -3.99 11.46
CA ALA A 167 3.90 -2.99 11.14
C ALA A 167 5.23 -3.63 10.71
N MET A 168 5.70 -4.62 11.47
CA MET A 168 6.94 -5.33 11.19
C MET A 168 6.89 -6.07 9.85
N GLN A 169 5.79 -6.73 9.53
CA GLN A 169 5.60 -7.43 8.25
C GLN A 169 5.65 -6.47 7.05
N ARG A 170 5.19 -5.24 7.24
CA ARG A 170 5.21 -4.19 6.20
C ARG A 170 6.49 -3.34 6.20
N GLY A 171 7.44 -3.63 7.08
CA GLY A 171 8.68 -2.86 7.20
C GLY A 171 8.48 -1.44 7.72
N ILE A 172 7.36 -1.17 8.43
CA ILE A 172 7.09 0.12 9.05
C ILE A 172 7.87 0.18 10.37
N PRO A 173 8.69 1.21 10.62
CA PRO A 173 9.45 1.36 11.84
C PRO A 173 8.56 1.35 13.09
N VAL A 174 8.94 0.59 14.11
CA VAL A 174 8.25 0.53 15.40
C VAL A 174 9.18 1.08 16.49
N ARG A 175 8.71 2.06 17.27
CA ARG A 175 9.42 2.64 18.39
C ARG A 175 8.61 2.48 19.66
N PHE A 176 9.25 1.95 20.71
CA PHE A 176 8.67 1.90 22.04
C PHE A 176 9.01 3.19 22.77
N VAL A 177 8.01 3.81 23.41
CA VAL A 177 8.15 5.07 24.13
C VAL A 177 7.75 4.83 25.57
N ASP A 178 8.71 4.94 26.48
CA ASP A 178 8.52 4.60 27.92
C ASP A 178 7.75 5.69 28.69
N GLU A 179 7.82 6.97 28.26
CA GLU A 179 7.07 8.09 28.83
C GLU A 179 6.67 9.07 27.73
N VAL A 180 5.56 9.82 27.97
CA VAL A 180 5.19 10.95 27.10
C VAL A 180 6.24 12.02 27.34
N GLU A 181 7.18 12.17 26.41
CA GLU A 181 8.05 13.35 26.38
C GLU A 181 7.15 14.60 26.30
N ALA A 182 7.11 15.33 27.37
CA ALA A 182 6.27 16.51 27.57
C ALA A 182 6.76 17.72 26.74
#